data_4302ee5880bf06596fb54af8626dd891
#
_entry.id   4302ee5880bf06596fb54af8626dd891
#
_cell.length_a   1.000
_cell.length_b   1.000
_cell.length_c   1.000
_cell.angle_alpha   90.00
_cell.angle_beta   90.00
_cell.angle_gamma   90.00
#
_symmetry.space_group_name_H-M   'P 1'
#
loop_
_entity.id
_entity.type
_entity.pdbx_description
1 polymer ?
#
loop_
_entity_poly.entity_id
_entity_poly.type
_entity_poly.pdbx_seq_one_letter_code
_entity_poly.pdbx_strand_id
1 'polypeptide(L)' 'MKKDPDFFSEEDRDRIIQMAWEDRTPFEAIFFQFGLNEPALREFMRTVLKNA' A
#
# COMPACT_ATOMS: atom_id res chain seq x y z
N MET A 1 2.47 14.26 4.71
CA MET A 1 1.67 13.45 5.61
C MET A 1 1.84 11.98 5.28
N LYS A 2 2.16 11.16 6.27
CA LYS A 2 2.32 9.72 6.05
C LYS A 2 0.96 9.05 5.96
N LYS A 3 0.81 8.16 4.98
CA LYS A 3 -0.40 7.37 4.84
C LYS A 3 -0.16 6.00 5.47
N ASP A 4 -0.44 5.92 6.77
CA ASP A 4 -0.30 4.68 7.50
C ASP A 4 -1.42 3.70 7.13
N PRO A 5 -1.26 2.39 7.44
CA PRO A 5 -2.33 1.44 7.18
C PRO A 5 -3.67 1.84 7.79
N ASP A 6 -3.65 2.54 8.91
CA ASP A 6 -4.87 2.99 9.57
C ASP A 6 -5.58 4.11 8.81
N PHE A 7 -4.87 4.78 7.90
CA PHE A 7 -5.48 5.82 7.07
C PHE A 7 -6.49 5.23 6.09
N PHE A 8 -6.27 3.99 5.67
CA PHE A 8 -7.10 3.33 4.68
C PHE A 8 -8.14 2.45 5.34
N SER A 9 -9.27 2.24 4.66
CA SER A 9 -10.24 1.26 5.09
C SER A 9 -9.67 -0.14 4.95
N GLU A 10 -10.32 -1.11 5.57
CA GLU A 10 -9.88 -2.49 5.49
C GLU A 10 -9.85 -2.98 4.04
N GLU A 11 -10.86 -2.61 3.27
CA GLU A 11 -10.92 -2.96 1.85
C GLU A 11 -9.78 -2.35 1.07
N ASP A 12 -9.47 -1.08 1.34
CA ASP A 12 -8.39 -0.40 0.65
C ASP A 12 -7.04 -1.01 0.99
N ARG A 13 -6.85 -1.36 2.27
CA ARG A 13 -5.61 -2.02 2.69
C ARG A 13 -5.41 -3.34 1.97
N ASP A 14 -6.46 -4.14 1.91
CA ASP A 14 -6.41 -5.42 1.21
C ASP A 14 -6.06 -5.21 -0.27
N ARG A 15 -6.65 -4.20 -0.87
CA ARG A 15 -6.39 -3.91 -2.28
C ARG A 15 -4.95 -3.51 -2.52
N ILE A 16 -4.41 -2.64 -1.65
CA ILE A 16 -3.02 -2.21 -1.77
C ILE A 16 -2.09 -3.41 -1.64
N ILE A 17 -2.36 -4.27 -0.66
CA ILE A 17 -1.53 -5.46 -0.45
C ILE A 17 -1.56 -6.36 -1.68
N GLN A 18 -2.74 -6.60 -2.24
CA GLN A 18 -2.87 -7.41 -3.44
C GLN A 18 -2.09 -6.83 -4.59
N MET A 19 -2.21 -5.52 -4.79
CA MET A 19 -1.51 -4.86 -5.89
C MET A 19 0.00 -4.92 -5.70
N ALA A 20 0.46 -4.79 -4.46
CA ALA A 20 1.89 -4.84 -4.17
C ALA A 20 2.48 -6.23 -4.39
N TRP A 21 1.68 -7.29 -4.21
CA TRP A 21 2.13 -8.65 -4.43
C TRP A 21 2.01 -9.09 -5.87
N GLU A 22 1.30 -8.36 -6.70
CA GLU A 22 1.15 -8.71 -8.11
C GLU A 22 2.31 -8.18 -8.94
N ASP A 23 2.96 -9.07 -9.67
CA ASP A 23 4.08 -8.70 -10.54
C ASP A 23 3.64 -7.81 -11.69
N ARG A 24 2.37 -7.91 -12.05
CA ARG A 24 1.83 -7.17 -13.20
C ARG A 24 1.34 -5.78 -12.86
N THR A 25 1.13 -5.49 -11.59
CA THR A 25 0.65 -4.18 -11.20
C THR A 25 1.82 -3.23 -11.08
N PRO A 26 1.89 -2.20 -11.92
CA PRO A 26 2.98 -1.24 -11.81
C PRO A 26 2.81 -0.40 -10.56
N PHE A 27 3.93 -0.01 -9.98
CA PHE A 27 3.95 0.84 -8.81
C PHE A 27 3.17 2.13 -9.05
N GLU A 28 3.22 2.66 -10.27
CA GLU A 28 2.51 3.88 -10.63
C GLU A 28 1.01 3.77 -10.42
N ALA A 29 0.45 2.57 -10.65
CA ALA A 29 -0.98 2.36 -10.44
C ALA A 29 -1.36 2.53 -8.98
N ILE A 30 -0.52 2.03 -8.08
CA ILE A 30 -0.74 2.19 -6.64
C ILE A 30 -0.63 3.66 -6.26
N PHE A 31 0.34 4.35 -6.82
CA PHE A 31 0.52 5.77 -6.56
C PHE A 31 -0.70 6.58 -7.00
N PHE A 32 -1.18 6.34 -8.21
CA PHE A 32 -2.33 7.09 -8.74
C PHE A 32 -3.61 6.78 -7.97
N GLN A 33 -3.78 5.54 -7.58
CA GLN A 33 -5.03 5.12 -6.95
C GLN A 33 -5.07 5.48 -5.46
N PHE A 34 -3.96 5.36 -4.77
CA PHE A 34 -3.92 5.54 -3.32
C PHE A 34 -3.00 6.67 -2.86
N GLY A 35 -2.25 7.26 -3.78
CA GLY A 35 -1.35 8.35 -3.44
C GLY A 35 -0.12 7.91 -2.66
N LEU A 36 0.25 6.64 -2.76
CA LEU A 36 1.43 6.11 -2.06
C LEU A 36 2.64 6.14 -2.99
N ASN A 37 3.62 6.96 -2.66
CA ASN A 37 4.89 6.91 -3.39
C ASN A 37 5.71 5.71 -2.90
N GLU A 38 6.87 5.49 -3.51
CA GLU A 38 7.67 4.31 -3.20
C GLU A 38 8.04 4.20 -1.72
N PRO A 39 8.59 5.25 -1.08
CA PRO A 39 8.91 5.17 0.35
C PRO A 39 7.68 4.92 1.21
N ALA A 40 6.56 5.55 0.88
CA ALA A 40 5.33 5.40 1.65
C ALA A 40 4.77 3.99 1.52
N LEU A 41 4.81 3.43 0.31
CA LEU A 41 4.34 2.07 0.09
C LEU A 41 5.23 1.08 0.84
N ARG A 42 6.52 1.31 0.85
CA ARG A 42 7.47 0.45 1.55
C ARG A 42 7.19 0.45 3.05
N GLU A 43 6.94 1.61 3.63
CA GLU A 43 6.59 1.72 5.03
C GLU A 43 5.25 1.07 5.33
N PHE A 44 4.28 1.28 4.44
CA PHE A 44 2.97 0.65 4.57
C PHE A 44 3.10 -0.87 4.65
N MET A 45 3.82 -1.45 3.71
CA MET A 45 4.00 -2.90 3.68
C MET A 45 4.76 -3.41 4.90
N ARG A 46 5.76 -2.67 5.35
CA ARG A 46 6.51 -3.06 6.55
C ARG A 46 5.59 -3.12 7.76
N THR A 47 4.75 -2.11 7.93
CA THR A 47 3.83 -2.05 9.06
C THR A 47 2.82 -3.18 9.00
N VAL A 48 2.25 -3.43 7.82
CA VAL A 48 1.27 -4.50 7.64
C VAL A 48 1.88 -5.86 7.94
N LEU A 49 3.07 -6.12 7.40
CA LEU A 49 3.73 -7.42 7.60
C LEU A 49 4.18 -7.62 9.03
N LYS A 50 4.57 -6.54 9.70
CA LYS A 50 5.02 -6.61 11.08
C LYS A 50 3.88 -7.01 12.02
N ASN A 51 2.66 -6.59 11.69
CA ASN A 51 1.49 -6.85 12.53
C ASN A 51 0.72 -8.11 12.11
N ALA A 52 1.18 -8.77 11.08
CA ALA A 52 0.51 -9.97 10.57
C ALA A 52 0.85 -11.22 11.40
#